data_fa68f90ea4fd1b29fa4f9d81d922bcdf
#
_entry.id   fa68f90ea4fd1b29fa4f9d81d922bcdf
#
_cell.length_a   1.000
_cell.length_b   1.000
_cell.length_c   1.000
_cell.angle_alpha   90.00
_cell.angle_beta   90.00
_cell.angle_gamma   90.00
#
_symmetry.space_group_name_H-M   'P 1'
#
loop_
_entity.id
_entity.type
_entity.pdbx_description
1 polymer ?
#
loop_
_entity_poly.entity_id
_entity_poly.type
_entity_poly.pdbx_seq_one_letter_code
_entity_poly.pdbx_strand_id
1 'polypeptide(L)'
;CDEKVAYLTFDDGPTIKATPKILDILKEEDIKASFFVIGKYVKNHPDIVKREYEEGHYIANHGYDHNNSKLYASSESFINEVKSTDLEIGKAIGNLNYCSHIFRFPNGYMSANNKGSKKKAAKILQEMDYTYVDWNCLNKDSERKTSNYQLLNNLKKSAKNKISAMSYCSASIFCHSRRSGFRCSILS
;
A
#
# COMPACT_ATOMS: atom_id res chain seq x y z
N CYS A 1 26.61 8.38 -2.76
CA CYS A 1 26.11 7.77 -1.51
C CYS A 1 25.63 6.36 -1.83
N ASP A 2 26.38 5.38 -1.35
CA ASP A 2 26.09 3.96 -1.61
C ASP A 2 25.20 3.35 -0.51
N GLU A 3 24.28 4.14 0.02
CA GLU A 3 23.38 3.68 1.06
C GLU A 3 22.27 2.83 0.46
N LYS A 4 22.13 1.61 0.96
CA LYS A 4 21.06 0.69 0.55
C LYS A 4 19.80 1.06 1.31
N VAL A 5 18.80 1.57 0.60
CA VAL A 5 17.52 1.99 1.18
C VAL A 5 16.40 1.05 0.73
N ALA A 6 15.56 0.63 1.66
CA ALA A 6 14.33 -0.11 1.40
C ALA A 6 13.12 0.68 1.91
N TYR A 7 12.12 0.89 1.04
CA TYR A 7 10.84 1.49 1.41
C TYR A 7 9.83 0.38 1.66
N LEU A 8 9.38 0.25 2.90
CA LEU A 8 8.37 -0.73 3.27
C LEU A 8 6.98 -0.19 2.95
N THR A 9 6.18 -0.99 2.24
CA THR A 9 4.83 -0.60 1.84
C THR A 9 3.82 -1.68 2.15
N PHE A 10 2.61 -1.28 2.55
CA PHE A 10 1.49 -2.16 2.86
C PHE A 10 0.27 -1.74 2.05
N ASP A 11 -0.35 -2.69 1.35
CA ASP A 11 -1.51 -2.47 0.50
C ASP A 11 -2.78 -3.06 1.14
N ASP A 12 -3.95 -2.67 0.60
CA ASP A 12 -5.27 -3.23 0.95
C ASP A 12 -5.77 -2.96 2.38
N GLY A 13 -5.10 -2.07 3.12
CA GLY A 13 -5.52 -1.63 4.45
C GLY A 13 -6.59 -0.51 4.45
N PRO A 14 -7.00 -0.06 5.64
CA PRO A 14 -6.74 -0.65 6.95
C PRO A 14 -7.56 -1.90 7.24
N THR A 15 -7.01 -2.80 8.03
CA THR A 15 -7.74 -3.97 8.56
C THR A 15 -7.66 -4.03 10.08
N ILE A 16 -8.77 -4.37 10.75
CA ILE A 16 -8.84 -4.42 12.22
C ILE A 16 -7.92 -5.47 12.86
N LYS A 17 -7.53 -6.49 12.11
CA LYS A 17 -6.73 -7.62 12.64
C LYS A 17 -5.24 -7.48 12.39
N ALA A 18 -4.86 -6.95 11.24
CA ALA A 18 -3.46 -6.93 10.82
C ALA A 18 -2.82 -5.55 11.02
N THR A 19 -3.49 -4.48 10.59
CA THR A 19 -2.91 -3.14 10.61
C THR A 19 -2.44 -2.71 12.00
N PRO A 20 -3.23 -2.85 13.09
CA PRO A 20 -2.75 -2.47 14.41
C PRO A 20 -1.50 -3.22 14.85
N LYS A 21 -1.40 -4.51 14.53
CA LYS A 21 -0.21 -5.32 14.87
C LYS A 21 1.03 -4.91 14.09
N ILE A 22 0.84 -4.50 12.83
CA ILE A 22 1.92 -3.98 12.00
C ILE A 22 2.42 -2.66 12.58
N LEU A 23 1.50 -1.77 12.97
CA LEU A 23 1.85 -0.51 13.61
C LEU A 23 2.61 -0.72 14.93
N ASP A 24 2.18 -1.68 15.76
CA ASP A 24 2.91 -2.03 16.98
C ASP A 24 4.35 -2.44 16.68
N ILE A 25 4.57 -3.30 15.68
CA ILE A 25 5.92 -3.73 15.27
C ILE A 25 6.74 -2.57 14.69
N LEU A 26 6.14 -1.77 13.80
CA LEU A 26 6.82 -0.62 13.19
C LEU A 26 7.26 0.40 14.26
N LYS A 27 6.44 0.60 15.28
CA LYS A 27 6.74 1.45 16.42
C LYS A 27 7.84 0.87 17.29
N GLU A 28 7.82 -0.43 17.58
CA GLU A 28 8.85 -1.14 18.35
C GLU A 28 10.22 -1.07 17.65
N GLU A 29 10.23 -1.19 16.33
CA GLU A 29 11.46 -1.18 15.51
C GLU A 29 11.87 0.23 15.04
N ASP A 30 11.11 1.28 15.41
CA ASP A 30 11.30 2.68 14.96
C ASP A 30 11.36 2.84 13.43
N ILE A 31 10.48 2.12 12.72
CA ILE A 31 10.42 2.12 11.26
C ILE A 31 9.21 2.90 10.77
N LYS A 32 9.42 3.73 9.74
CA LYS A 32 8.32 4.37 9.01
C LYS A 32 8.03 3.59 7.72
N ALA A 33 6.74 3.53 7.36
CA ALA A 33 6.26 2.80 6.20
C ALA A 33 5.23 3.63 5.42
N SER A 34 4.86 3.15 4.24
CA SER A 34 3.76 3.72 3.46
C SER A 34 2.61 2.73 3.39
N PHE A 35 1.39 3.20 3.69
CA PHE A 35 0.17 2.42 3.64
C PHE A 35 -0.66 2.86 2.44
N PHE A 36 -0.89 1.95 1.50
CA PHE A 36 -1.78 2.17 0.35
C PHE A 36 -3.17 1.69 0.73
N VAL A 37 -4.02 2.64 1.11
CA VAL A 37 -5.31 2.35 1.75
C VAL A 37 -6.46 2.35 0.76
N ILE A 38 -7.45 1.49 1.00
CA ILE A 38 -8.70 1.41 0.27
C ILE A 38 -9.72 2.32 0.95
N GLY A 39 -10.25 3.30 0.23
CA GLY A 39 -11.13 4.34 0.78
C GLY A 39 -12.33 3.81 1.56
N LYS A 40 -12.94 2.73 1.09
CA LYS A 40 -14.03 2.03 1.79
C LYS A 40 -13.61 1.51 3.18
N TYR A 41 -12.38 1.03 3.32
CA TYR A 41 -11.88 0.53 4.61
C TYR A 41 -11.45 1.68 5.51
N VAL A 42 -10.93 2.78 4.95
CA VAL A 42 -10.68 4.02 5.69
C VAL A 42 -11.97 4.54 6.32
N LYS A 43 -13.05 4.62 5.54
CA LYS A 43 -14.37 5.01 6.03
C LYS A 43 -14.87 4.15 7.19
N ASN A 44 -14.60 2.85 7.15
CA ASN A 44 -15.05 1.89 8.16
C ASN A 44 -14.15 1.89 9.42
N HIS A 45 -12.87 2.27 9.28
CA HIS A 45 -11.86 2.19 10.34
C HIS A 45 -10.98 3.45 10.35
N PRO A 46 -11.59 4.66 10.50
CA PRO A 46 -10.84 5.92 10.43
C PRO A 46 -9.83 6.08 11.58
N ASP A 47 -10.10 5.47 12.73
CA ASP A 47 -9.23 5.43 13.89
C ASP A 47 -7.87 4.76 13.60
N ILE A 48 -7.87 3.70 12.79
CA ILE A 48 -6.63 3.02 12.40
C ILE A 48 -5.80 3.92 11.47
N VAL A 49 -6.43 4.56 10.49
CA VAL A 49 -5.72 5.48 9.57
C VAL A 49 -5.19 6.72 10.31
N LYS A 50 -5.98 7.22 11.26
CA LYS A 50 -5.52 8.30 12.14
C LYS A 50 -4.26 7.89 12.88
N ARG A 51 -4.23 6.67 13.46
CA ARG A 51 -3.06 6.12 14.13
C ARG A 51 -1.87 5.96 13.17
N GLU A 52 -2.07 5.42 11.95
CA GLU A 52 -1.03 5.35 10.92
C GLU A 52 -0.39 6.72 10.69
N TYR A 53 -1.21 7.76 10.54
CA TYR A 53 -0.76 9.13 10.30
C TYR A 53 -0.04 9.74 11.52
N GLU A 54 -0.61 9.61 12.71
CA GLU A 54 -0.03 10.15 13.96
C GLU A 54 1.30 9.47 14.34
N GLU A 55 1.48 8.21 13.98
CA GLU A 55 2.75 7.49 14.14
C GLU A 55 3.77 7.83 13.04
N GLY A 56 3.46 8.75 12.12
CA GLY A 56 4.38 9.31 11.12
C GLY A 56 4.55 8.42 9.89
N HIS A 57 3.61 7.54 9.60
CA HIS A 57 3.59 6.77 8.37
C HIS A 57 2.97 7.58 7.23
N TYR A 58 3.33 7.22 6.00
CA TYR A 58 2.75 7.85 4.82
C TYR A 58 1.47 7.13 4.40
N ILE A 59 0.40 7.89 4.18
CA ILE A 59 -0.88 7.34 3.75
C ILE A 59 -1.06 7.61 2.26
N ALA A 60 -1.13 6.58 1.46
CA ALA A 60 -1.24 6.64 0.01
C ALA A 60 -2.56 6.03 -0.49
N ASN A 61 -2.94 6.38 -1.70
CA ASN A 61 -4.22 6.02 -2.29
C ASN A 61 -4.14 4.68 -3.06
N HIS A 62 -5.08 3.75 -2.76
CA HIS A 62 -5.21 2.47 -3.45
C HIS A 62 -6.58 2.26 -4.13
N GLY A 63 -7.28 3.37 -4.41
CA GLY A 63 -8.65 3.35 -4.91
C GLY A 63 -9.68 3.21 -3.78
N TYR A 64 -10.98 3.27 -4.13
CA TYR A 64 -12.02 3.33 -3.12
C TYR A 64 -12.54 1.97 -2.68
N ASP A 65 -12.81 1.05 -3.62
CA ASP A 65 -13.34 -0.30 -3.28
C ASP A 65 -12.54 -1.48 -3.86
N HIS A 66 -11.40 -1.20 -4.51
CA HIS A 66 -10.54 -2.19 -5.16
C HIS A 66 -11.26 -2.99 -6.27
N ASN A 67 -12.31 -2.42 -6.87
CA ASN A 67 -13.09 -3.05 -7.92
C ASN A 67 -12.69 -2.52 -9.30
N ASN A 68 -11.96 -3.32 -10.07
CA ASN A 68 -11.44 -2.92 -11.38
C ASN A 68 -12.56 -2.53 -12.37
N SER A 69 -13.73 -3.17 -12.32
CA SER A 69 -14.84 -2.85 -13.22
C SER A 69 -15.40 -1.46 -12.96
N LYS A 70 -15.44 -1.01 -11.71
CA LYS A 70 -15.84 0.34 -11.34
C LYS A 70 -14.69 1.33 -11.58
N LEU A 71 -13.51 1.01 -11.10
CA LEU A 71 -12.34 1.87 -11.20
C LEU A 71 -12.06 2.30 -12.65
N TYR A 72 -12.22 1.40 -13.62
CA TYR A 72 -11.94 1.65 -15.03
C TYR A 72 -13.20 1.80 -15.90
N ALA A 73 -14.38 2.02 -15.32
CA ALA A 73 -15.61 2.19 -16.07
C ALA A 73 -15.57 3.43 -16.98
N SER A 74 -15.03 4.54 -16.47
CA SER A 74 -14.82 5.80 -17.21
C SER A 74 -13.68 6.60 -16.56
N SER A 75 -13.23 7.66 -17.24
CA SER A 75 -12.27 8.61 -16.67
C SER A 75 -12.84 9.29 -15.42
N GLU A 76 -14.12 9.65 -15.44
CA GLU A 76 -14.80 10.25 -14.31
C GLU A 76 -14.89 9.28 -13.11
N SER A 77 -15.21 8.00 -13.36
CA SER A 77 -15.23 6.97 -12.34
C SER A 77 -13.87 6.85 -11.66
N PHE A 78 -12.78 6.83 -12.45
CA PHE A 78 -11.42 6.77 -11.92
C PHE A 78 -11.09 7.99 -11.05
N ILE A 79 -11.39 9.20 -11.51
CA ILE A 79 -11.18 10.45 -10.75
C ILE A 79 -11.96 10.41 -9.44
N ASN A 80 -13.21 9.96 -9.49
CA ASN A 80 -14.08 9.89 -8.31
C ASN A 80 -13.56 8.86 -7.28
N GLU A 81 -13.08 7.71 -7.72
CA GLU A 81 -12.43 6.71 -6.84
C GLU A 81 -11.22 7.29 -6.10
N VAL A 82 -10.33 8.01 -6.82
CA VAL A 82 -9.16 8.66 -6.24
C VAL A 82 -9.56 9.74 -5.24
N LYS A 83 -10.42 10.68 -5.65
CA LYS A 83 -10.86 11.80 -4.80
C LYS A 83 -11.67 11.35 -3.58
N SER A 84 -12.52 10.34 -3.75
CA SER A 84 -13.29 9.79 -2.62
C SER A 84 -12.40 9.13 -1.59
N THR A 85 -11.33 8.46 -2.01
CA THR A 85 -10.35 7.86 -1.10
C THR A 85 -9.61 8.93 -0.31
N ASP A 86 -9.11 9.97 -0.96
CA ASP A 86 -8.44 11.08 -0.27
C ASP A 86 -9.37 11.83 0.68
N LEU A 87 -10.64 11.99 0.31
CA LEU A 87 -11.64 12.58 1.20
C LEU A 87 -11.81 11.76 2.48
N GLU A 88 -11.90 10.43 2.39
CA GLU A 88 -12.01 9.58 3.57
C GLU A 88 -10.72 9.59 4.41
N ILE A 89 -9.55 9.61 3.76
CA ILE A 89 -8.28 9.80 4.47
C ILE A 89 -8.29 11.15 5.20
N GLY A 90 -8.64 12.22 4.50
CA GLY A 90 -8.70 13.56 5.08
C GLY A 90 -9.64 13.68 6.28
N LYS A 91 -10.80 13.03 6.22
CA LYS A 91 -11.71 12.92 7.37
C LYS A 91 -11.08 12.20 8.55
N ALA A 92 -10.41 11.08 8.27
CA ALA A 92 -9.79 10.25 9.31
C ALA A 92 -8.67 10.98 10.06
N ILE A 93 -7.84 11.76 9.35
CA ILE A 93 -6.71 12.48 9.92
C ILE A 93 -7.04 13.93 10.36
N GLY A 94 -8.28 14.39 10.13
CA GLY A 94 -8.70 15.74 10.47
C GLY A 94 -8.19 16.84 9.53
N ASN A 95 -7.79 16.50 8.31
CA ASN A 95 -7.35 17.44 7.27
C ASN A 95 -8.09 17.20 5.95
N LEU A 96 -9.18 17.90 5.76
CA LEU A 96 -10.03 17.74 4.56
C LEU A 96 -9.38 18.17 3.24
N ASN A 97 -8.27 18.89 3.30
CA ASN A 97 -7.47 19.27 2.14
C ASN A 97 -6.34 18.25 1.85
N TYR A 98 -6.36 17.11 2.51
CA TYR A 98 -5.36 16.10 2.29
C TYR A 98 -5.43 15.56 0.86
N CYS A 99 -4.27 15.48 0.23
CA CYS A 99 -4.05 14.84 -1.06
C CYS A 99 -2.84 13.92 -0.92
N SER A 100 -3.00 12.65 -1.23
CA SER A 100 -1.90 11.70 -1.06
C SER A 100 -0.80 11.84 -2.13
N HIS A 101 -1.09 12.45 -3.29
CA HIS A 101 -0.17 12.59 -4.43
C HIS A 101 0.48 11.28 -4.92
N ILE A 102 0.26 10.17 -4.22
CA ILE A 102 0.79 8.85 -4.57
C ILE A 102 -0.37 7.85 -4.68
N PHE A 103 -0.41 7.18 -5.82
CA PHE A 103 -1.40 6.15 -6.13
C PHE A 103 -0.71 4.81 -6.43
N ARG A 104 -1.30 3.72 -5.99
CA ARG A 104 -0.93 2.38 -6.45
C ARG A 104 -2.12 1.72 -7.09
N PHE A 105 -1.92 1.23 -8.31
CA PHE A 105 -2.97 0.53 -9.04
C PHE A 105 -3.33 -0.79 -8.35
N PRO A 106 -4.61 -1.10 -8.13
CA PRO A 106 -5.05 -2.43 -7.74
C PRO A 106 -4.44 -3.50 -8.64
N ASN A 107 -3.83 -4.51 -8.04
CA ASN A 107 -3.05 -5.57 -8.71
C ASN A 107 -1.78 -5.08 -9.45
N GLY A 108 -1.32 -3.85 -9.22
CA GLY A 108 -0.13 -3.27 -9.83
C GLY A 108 -0.34 -2.77 -11.28
N TYR A 109 0.39 -1.73 -11.66
CA TYR A 109 0.34 -1.16 -13.01
C TYR A 109 0.83 -2.14 -14.07
N MET A 110 1.89 -2.89 -13.76
CA MET A 110 2.55 -3.81 -14.69
C MET A 110 1.78 -5.11 -14.93
N SER A 111 0.74 -5.41 -14.15
CA SER A 111 -0.07 -6.62 -14.37
C SER A 111 -0.79 -6.58 -15.73
N ALA A 112 -0.98 -7.78 -16.32
CA ALA A 112 -1.55 -7.93 -17.67
C ALA A 112 -3.00 -7.41 -17.79
N ASN A 113 -3.73 -7.40 -16.66
CA ASN A 113 -5.14 -7.01 -16.65
C ASN A 113 -5.31 -5.49 -16.83
N ASN A 114 -6.29 -5.11 -17.66
CA ASN A 114 -6.70 -3.70 -17.88
C ASN A 114 -5.58 -2.76 -18.38
N LYS A 115 -4.59 -3.24 -19.13
CA LYS A 115 -3.45 -2.43 -19.60
C LYS A 115 -3.86 -1.12 -20.28
N GLY A 116 -4.85 -1.16 -21.18
CA GLY A 116 -5.34 0.03 -21.89
C GLY A 116 -5.96 1.05 -20.94
N SER A 117 -6.78 0.60 -20.00
CA SER A 117 -7.41 1.44 -18.99
C SER A 117 -6.39 2.04 -18.02
N LYS A 118 -5.40 1.25 -17.58
CA LYS A 118 -4.30 1.73 -16.73
C LYS A 118 -3.46 2.81 -17.41
N LYS A 119 -3.19 2.68 -18.72
CA LYS A 119 -2.50 3.73 -19.49
C LYS A 119 -3.27 5.04 -19.49
N LYS A 120 -4.59 4.98 -19.68
CA LYS A 120 -5.46 6.18 -19.61
C LYS A 120 -5.48 6.75 -18.19
N ALA A 121 -5.65 5.90 -17.20
CA ALA A 121 -5.67 6.27 -15.80
C ALA A 121 -4.35 6.91 -15.33
N ALA A 122 -3.19 6.42 -15.83
CA ALA A 122 -1.90 7.02 -15.53
C ALA A 122 -1.76 8.46 -16.05
N LYS A 123 -2.34 8.77 -17.21
CA LYS A 123 -2.39 10.15 -17.71
C LYS A 123 -3.27 11.03 -16.83
N ILE A 124 -4.44 10.52 -16.43
CA ILE A 124 -5.35 11.23 -15.52
C ILE A 124 -4.65 11.52 -14.19
N LEU A 125 -3.92 10.54 -13.62
CA LEU A 125 -3.14 10.75 -12.40
C LEU A 125 -2.13 11.89 -12.56
N GLN A 126 -1.41 11.92 -13.67
CA GLN A 126 -0.46 13.00 -13.97
C GLN A 126 -1.14 14.37 -14.05
N GLU A 127 -2.31 14.45 -14.68
CA GLU A 127 -3.12 15.67 -14.76
C GLU A 127 -3.66 16.10 -13.37
N MET A 128 -3.81 15.17 -12.44
CA MET A 128 -4.22 15.41 -11.06
C MET A 128 -3.04 15.66 -10.09
N ASP A 129 -1.82 15.79 -10.59
CA ASP A 129 -0.59 15.90 -9.79
C ASP A 129 -0.34 14.68 -8.89
N TYR A 130 -0.60 13.48 -9.44
CA TYR A 130 -0.30 12.21 -8.80
C TYR A 130 0.82 11.47 -9.50
N THR A 131 1.65 10.80 -8.68
CA THR A 131 2.58 9.80 -9.14
C THR A 131 2.05 8.41 -8.78
N TYR A 132 2.15 7.45 -9.68
CA TYR A 132 1.88 6.06 -9.33
C TYR A 132 3.17 5.29 -9.07
N VAL A 133 3.13 4.38 -8.12
CA VAL A 133 4.27 3.54 -7.75
C VAL A 133 3.85 2.08 -7.67
N ASP A 134 4.67 1.21 -8.24
CA ASP A 134 4.56 -0.23 -8.07
C ASP A 134 5.63 -0.71 -7.08
N TRP A 135 5.68 -2.00 -6.86
CA TRP A 135 6.71 -2.66 -6.05
C TRP A 135 7.73 -3.35 -6.96
N ASN A 136 8.95 -3.43 -6.49
CA ASN A 136 10.01 -4.22 -7.14
C ASN A 136 10.44 -5.44 -6.30
N CYS A 137 9.93 -5.57 -5.08
CA CYS A 137 10.20 -6.64 -4.16
C CYS A 137 8.89 -7.13 -3.50
N LEU A 138 8.63 -8.43 -3.53
CA LEU A 138 7.39 -9.06 -3.06
C LEU A 138 7.69 -10.24 -2.14
N ASN A 139 6.90 -10.38 -1.08
CA ASN A 139 6.86 -11.57 -0.24
C ASN A 139 5.89 -12.65 -0.76
N LYS A 140 5.00 -12.32 -1.72
CA LYS A 140 4.01 -13.22 -2.34
C LYS A 140 2.90 -13.68 -1.39
N ASP A 141 2.53 -12.87 -0.44
CA ASP A 141 1.47 -13.17 0.54
C ASP A 141 0.07 -13.26 -0.08
N SER A 142 -0.19 -12.54 -1.17
CA SER A 142 -1.44 -12.56 -1.91
C SER A 142 -1.62 -13.78 -2.84
N GLU A 143 -0.55 -14.52 -3.16
CA GLU A 143 -0.62 -15.60 -4.16
C GLU A 143 -1.13 -16.92 -3.59
N ARG A 144 -0.80 -17.26 -2.33
CA ARG A 144 -1.16 -18.53 -1.66
C ARG A 144 -1.17 -18.40 -0.15
N LYS A 145 -1.89 -19.30 0.54
CA LYS A 145 -1.68 -19.53 1.97
C LYS A 145 -0.27 -20.11 2.17
N THR A 146 0.64 -19.28 2.63
CA THR A 146 2.05 -19.61 2.85
C THR A 146 2.40 -19.45 4.32
N SER A 147 3.38 -20.22 4.80
CA SER A 147 3.91 -20.02 6.15
C SER A 147 4.73 -18.73 6.25
N ASN A 148 4.85 -18.16 7.45
CA ASN A 148 5.67 -16.98 7.69
C ASN A 148 7.13 -17.20 7.23
N TYR A 149 7.66 -18.40 7.40
CA TYR A 149 8.99 -18.78 6.93
C TYR A 149 9.11 -18.67 5.40
N GLN A 150 8.11 -19.14 4.66
CA GLN A 150 8.10 -19.03 3.20
C GLN A 150 7.96 -17.59 2.72
N LEU A 151 7.12 -16.78 3.38
CA LEU A 151 6.98 -15.35 3.08
C LEU A 151 8.32 -14.62 3.26
N LEU A 152 9.00 -14.86 4.37
CA LEU A 152 10.33 -14.30 4.63
C LEU A 152 11.36 -14.73 3.59
N ASN A 153 11.38 -16.01 3.20
CA ASN A 153 12.29 -16.51 2.17
C ASN A 153 11.98 -15.92 0.79
N ASN A 154 10.70 -15.74 0.45
CA ASN A 154 10.30 -15.08 -0.79
C ASN A 154 10.79 -13.63 -0.82
N LEU A 155 10.61 -12.91 0.29
CA LEU A 155 11.10 -11.55 0.44
C LEU A 155 12.63 -11.48 0.28
N LYS A 156 13.38 -12.30 1.01
CA LYS A 156 14.85 -12.39 0.92
C LYS A 156 15.32 -12.69 -0.50
N LYS A 157 14.68 -13.64 -1.18
CA LYS A 157 14.97 -13.99 -2.58
C LYS A 157 14.69 -12.84 -3.53
N SER A 158 13.56 -12.15 -3.35
CA SER A 158 13.16 -11.02 -4.16
C SER A 158 14.10 -9.83 -3.96
N ALA A 159 14.53 -9.58 -2.72
CA ALA A 159 15.40 -8.48 -2.35
C ALA A 159 16.85 -8.68 -2.82
N LYS A 160 17.39 -9.92 -2.80
CA LYS A 160 18.81 -10.22 -3.03
C LYS A 160 19.43 -9.61 -4.29
N ASN A 161 18.67 -9.43 -5.36
CA ASN A 161 19.15 -8.92 -6.64
C ASN A 161 18.64 -7.50 -6.97
N LYS A 162 17.92 -6.86 -6.07
CA LYS A 162 17.21 -5.60 -6.33
C LYS A 162 17.51 -4.47 -5.36
N ILE A 163 18.26 -4.76 -4.30
CA ILE A 163 18.74 -3.74 -3.37
C ILE A 163 19.96 -3.06 -4.00
N SER A 164 19.70 -2.26 -5.02
CA SER A 164 20.64 -1.26 -5.53
C SER A 164 19.88 0.05 -5.65
N ALA A 165 20.26 1.01 -4.89
CA ALA A 165 19.88 2.42 -4.89
C ALA A 165 18.44 2.78 -4.45
N MET A 166 17.39 2.10 -4.83
CA MET A 166 16.01 2.34 -4.30
C MET A 166 15.14 1.11 -4.49
N SER A 167 14.76 0.45 -3.42
CA SER A 167 13.88 -0.73 -3.47
C SER A 167 12.60 -0.49 -2.69
N TYR A 168 11.46 -0.56 -3.38
CA TYR A 168 10.15 -0.58 -2.74
C TYR A 168 9.78 -2.03 -2.44
N CYS A 169 9.74 -2.39 -1.16
CA CYS A 169 9.25 -3.69 -0.72
C CYS A 169 7.78 -3.57 -0.35
N SER A 170 6.93 -4.32 -1.03
CA SER A 170 5.51 -4.40 -0.69
C SER A 170 5.20 -5.70 0.06
N ALA A 171 4.48 -5.57 1.14
CA ALA A 171 3.79 -6.66 1.81
C ALA A 171 2.30 -6.38 1.72
N SER A 172 1.55 -7.18 0.97
CA SER A 172 0.09 -7.06 0.97
C SER A 172 -0.47 -7.59 2.27
N ILE A 173 -1.43 -6.87 2.86
CA ILE A 173 -2.02 -7.27 4.13
C ILE A 173 -3.17 -8.25 3.88
N PHE A 174 -2.93 -9.39 3.30
CA PHE A 174 -3.85 -10.52 3.38
C PHE A 174 -3.46 -11.41 4.58
N CYS A 175 -3.73 -10.92 5.78
CA CYS A 175 -3.61 -11.77 6.95
C CYS A 175 -4.87 -12.67 7.06
N HIS A 176 -4.87 -13.79 6.36
CA HIS A 176 -5.63 -14.95 6.77
C HIS A 176 -4.74 -15.76 7.70
N SER A 177 -4.90 -15.55 8.96
CA SER A 177 -4.75 -16.53 10.02
C SER A 177 -4.02 -16.06 11.28
N ARG A 178 -4.66 -16.47 12.32
CA ARG A 178 -4.17 -16.70 13.67
C ARG A 178 -2.74 -17.22 13.70
N ARG A 179 -1.82 -16.43 14.22
CA ARG A 179 -0.67 -16.76 15.07
C ARG A 179 0.49 -15.82 14.85
N SER A 180 0.73 -15.01 15.88
CA SER A 180 2.01 -14.66 16.51
C SER A 180 3.29 -14.70 15.68
N GLY A 181 4.04 -13.61 15.74
CA GLY A 181 5.49 -13.61 15.60
C GLY A 181 6.01 -13.16 14.24
N PHE A 182 5.68 -11.95 13.79
CA PHE A 182 6.53 -11.24 12.85
C PHE A 182 7.62 -10.52 13.65
N ARG A 183 8.83 -11.00 13.60
CA ARG A 183 10.00 -10.15 13.78
C ARG A 183 10.36 -9.66 12.37
N CYS A 184 10.18 -8.38 12.12
CA CYS A 184 10.76 -7.72 10.97
C CYS A 184 12.24 -7.49 11.28
N SER A 185 13.07 -8.50 11.09
CA SER A 185 14.51 -8.27 11.10
C SER A 185 14.87 -7.62 9.77
N ILE A 186 15.08 -6.31 9.81
CA ILE A 186 15.76 -5.62 8.73
C ILE A 186 17.17 -6.17 8.66
N LEU A 187 17.55 -6.60 7.47
CA LEU A 187 18.93 -7.06 7.22
C LEU A 187 19.86 -5.85 7.33
N SER A 188 20.60 -5.77 8.44
CA SER A 188 21.83 -5.00 8.52
C SER A 188 22.87 -5.61 7.57
#